data_2813e956430e1f8fecd5445a925982fc
#
_entry.id   2813e956430e1f8fecd5445a925982fc
#
_cell.length_a   1.000
_cell.length_b   1.000
_cell.length_c   1.000
_cell.angle_alpha   90.00
_cell.angle_beta   90.00
_cell.angle_gamma   90.00
#
_symmetry.space_group_name_H-M   'P 1'
#
loop_
_entity.id
_entity.type
_entity.pdbx_description
1 polymer ?
#
loop_
_entity_poly.entity_id
_entity_poly.type
_entity_poly.pdbx_seq_one_letter_code
_entity_poly.pdbx_strand_id
1 'polypeptide(L)'
;MEKILVFGHQKPDTDTVTSAIVLSYLKNKLGMNSEPRILGNINNETKFVLDYFKVETPKFLNDVRLQIKDVDYTKNCFLKENNSIFDGYKYMNETKISTIPVINSKGKYLGTISMKTALSNLIEGNLNKLDTSYDNLLEALNGKEILRFDKEIKGNIITAGYRSTTFKEKVEINKESVLIVGDRHSIIEYAVENSASIIILTNGVKMKEEHLKIAKKNHVDVISTDYNTLIASNLVVLSNFVKTKLETKSIITINENDPLSEVLELANKKKYSNYPVLDNENNCLGVFRVSTAYSRHPKQVMLVDHNEKEQSVIGLDEADIIEIVDHHKIGNIGTTMPINFRNMPLGCTETILYLMYKENNIEIPRKIAGLMMSGIISDTLLLSSPTTTDIDKKALKELSKIAKVDYKEYGMEMFKAGSSIKGKSISEIIRGDFKNFMVDNQKVGIGQVSTMSTDEILSKQKEFINQLNEDASEEDYTAIALFVTDILKNGSYIFFNENSKEIFAKSFGIENLEEGYFFEGLVSRKKQIVPKIMNYMDN
;
A
#
# COMPACT_ATOMS: atom_id res chain seq x y z
N MET A 1 -18.57 -9.41 5.50
CA MET A 1 -17.45 -10.37 5.52
C MET A 1 -16.31 -9.78 4.72
N GLU A 2 -15.11 -9.78 5.26
CA GLU A 2 -13.91 -9.41 4.53
C GLU A 2 -13.70 -10.37 3.37
N LYS A 3 -13.10 -9.88 2.26
CA LYS A 3 -12.86 -10.69 1.08
C LYS A 3 -11.65 -11.59 1.29
N ILE A 4 -11.78 -12.86 0.97
CA ILE A 4 -10.68 -13.80 0.94
C ILE A 4 -9.91 -13.58 -0.37
N LEU A 5 -8.59 -13.38 -0.29
CA LEU A 5 -7.76 -13.14 -1.46
C LEU A 5 -7.21 -14.47 -2.00
N VAL A 6 -7.37 -14.72 -3.30
CA VAL A 6 -6.90 -15.94 -3.97
C VAL A 6 -5.80 -15.58 -4.95
N PHE A 7 -4.60 -16.15 -4.82
CA PHE A 7 -3.49 -15.84 -5.70
C PHE A 7 -2.49 -16.98 -5.83
N GLY A 8 -1.76 -16.99 -6.93
CA GLY A 8 -0.64 -17.89 -7.16
C GLY A 8 0.72 -17.21 -6.95
N HIS A 9 1.77 -17.69 -7.59
CA HIS A 9 3.15 -17.24 -7.35
C HIS A 9 3.48 -15.87 -7.99
N GLN A 10 4.62 -15.25 -7.53
CA GLN A 10 5.07 -13.89 -7.92
C GLN A 10 5.37 -13.70 -9.41
N LYS A 11 5.72 -14.77 -10.14
CA LYS A 11 5.95 -14.73 -11.59
C LYS A 11 4.77 -15.39 -12.30
N PRO A 12 3.61 -14.70 -12.42
CA PRO A 12 2.37 -15.34 -12.84
C PRO A 12 2.49 -15.90 -14.27
N ASP A 13 2.32 -17.19 -14.40
CA ASP A 13 2.11 -17.88 -15.68
C ASP A 13 0.61 -18.13 -15.92
N THR A 14 0.28 -18.92 -16.91
CA THR A 14 -1.11 -19.15 -17.29
C THR A 14 -1.84 -19.98 -16.23
N ASP A 15 -1.22 -21.04 -15.67
CA ASP A 15 -1.85 -21.86 -14.62
C ASP A 15 -2.07 -21.04 -13.35
N THR A 16 -1.06 -20.31 -12.89
CA THR A 16 -1.17 -19.42 -11.72
C THR A 16 -2.36 -18.47 -11.79
N VAL A 17 -2.52 -17.76 -12.93
CA VAL A 17 -3.56 -16.72 -13.04
C VAL A 17 -4.93 -17.33 -13.22
N THR A 18 -5.04 -18.35 -14.07
CA THR A 18 -6.34 -19.00 -14.32
C THR A 18 -6.83 -19.73 -13.08
N SER A 19 -5.95 -20.45 -12.37
CA SER A 19 -6.26 -21.15 -11.12
C SER A 19 -6.78 -20.22 -10.02
N ALA A 20 -6.20 -19.02 -9.89
CA ALA A 20 -6.69 -18.02 -8.94
C ALA A 20 -8.14 -17.59 -9.27
N ILE A 21 -8.44 -17.35 -10.54
CA ILE A 21 -9.80 -16.98 -10.99
C ILE A 21 -10.77 -18.15 -10.79
N VAL A 22 -10.37 -19.35 -11.17
CA VAL A 22 -11.18 -20.57 -11.14
C VAL A 22 -11.50 -20.98 -9.71
N LEU A 23 -10.51 -20.98 -8.81
CA LEU A 23 -10.75 -21.28 -7.38
C LEU A 23 -11.66 -20.23 -6.75
N SER A 24 -11.40 -18.95 -7.01
CA SER A 24 -12.25 -17.87 -6.48
C SER A 24 -13.71 -18.03 -6.95
N TYR A 25 -13.95 -18.37 -8.22
CA TYR A 25 -15.29 -18.63 -8.72
C TYR A 25 -15.95 -19.80 -7.99
N LEU A 26 -15.23 -20.92 -7.81
CA LEU A 26 -15.74 -22.09 -7.07
C LEU A 26 -16.15 -21.71 -5.64
N LYS A 27 -15.27 -21.03 -4.91
CA LYS A 27 -15.51 -20.64 -3.52
C LYS A 27 -16.69 -19.68 -3.37
N ASN A 28 -16.85 -18.75 -4.31
CA ASN A 28 -18.02 -17.87 -4.34
C ASN A 28 -19.33 -18.65 -4.60
N LYS A 29 -19.30 -19.70 -5.43
CA LYS A 29 -20.46 -20.61 -5.63
C LYS A 29 -20.77 -21.44 -4.38
N LEU A 30 -19.77 -21.72 -3.55
CA LEU A 30 -19.92 -22.40 -2.26
C LEU A 30 -20.29 -21.44 -1.10
N GLY A 31 -20.59 -20.16 -1.39
CA GLY A 31 -21.06 -19.18 -0.40
C GLY A 31 -19.97 -18.40 0.31
N MET A 32 -18.71 -18.55 -0.09
CA MET A 32 -17.61 -17.69 0.39
C MET A 32 -17.59 -16.36 -0.36
N ASN A 33 -16.88 -15.35 0.19
CA ASN A 33 -16.66 -14.07 -0.47
C ASN A 33 -15.17 -13.97 -0.84
N SER A 34 -14.78 -14.45 -2.03
CA SER A 34 -13.40 -14.47 -2.46
C SER A 34 -13.16 -13.62 -3.72
N GLU A 35 -11.92 -13.16 -3.90
CA GLU A 35 -11.49 -12.31 -5.01
C GLU A 35 -10.12 -12.75 -5.52
N PRO A 36 -9.95 -13.00 -6.86
CA PRO A 36 -8.66 -13.37 -7.42
C PRO A 36 -7.70 -12.16 -7.46
N ARG A 37 -6.41 -12.44 -7.29
CA ARG A 37 -5.31 -11.47 -7.34
C ARG A 37 -4.13 -12.01 -8.15
N ILE A 38 -3.28 -11.12 -8.62
CA ILE A 38 -1.99 -11.44 -9.24
C ILE A 38 -0.87 -10.75 -8.48
N LEU A 39 0.31 -11.40 -8.42
CA LEU A 39 1.49 -10.88 -7.69
C LEU A 39 2.54 -10.28 -8.63
N GLY A 40 2.31 -10.28 -9.93
CA GLY A 40 3.23 -9.76 -10.93
C GLY A 40 2.54 -9.47 -12.27
N ASN A 41 3.33 -9.03 -13.23
CA ASN A 41 2.84 -8.81 -14.58
C ASN A 41 2.54 -10.15 -15.28
N ILE A 42 1.40 -10.24 -15.94
CA ILE A 42 1.03 -11.41 -16.76
C ILE A 42 1.83 -11.44 -18.06
N ASN A 43 2.16 -12.64 -18.52
CA ASN A 43 2.85 -12.86 -19.80
C ASN A 43 1.86 -12.77 -20.98
N ASN A 44 2.39 -12.80 -22.21
CA ASN A 44 1.59 -12.69 -23.43
C ASN A 44 0.63 -13.88 -23.63
N GLU A 45 1.01 -15.06 -23.20
CA GLU A 45 0.17 -16.26 -23.24
C GLU A 45 -1.05 -16.10 -22.35
N THR A 46 -0.84 -15.74 -21.08
CA THR A 46 -1.92 -15.47 -20.13
C THR A 46 -2.82 -14.35 -20.63
N LYS A 47 -2.24 -13.28 -21.19
CA LYS A 47 -3.01 -12.18 -21.76
C LYS A 47 -3.91 -12.66 -22.89
N PHE A 48 -3.36 -13.46 -23.83
CA PHE A 48 -4.14 -14.07 -24.92
C PHE A 48 -5.32 -14.88 -24.36
N VAL A 49 -5.08 -15.70 -23.33
CA VAL A 49 -6.13 -16.55 -22.70
C VAL A 49 -7.26 -15.68 -22.12
N LEU A 50 -6.92 -14.66 -21.35
CA LEU A 50 -7.91 -13.78 -20.72
C LEU A 50 -8.72 -13.01 -21.77
N ASP A 51 -8.05 -12.49 -22.81
CA ASP A 51 -8.69 -11.74 -23.90
C ASP A 51 -9.63 -12.67 -24.72
N TYR A 52 -9.19 -13.90 -25.04
CA TYR A 52 -9.96 -14.88 -25.80
C TYR A 52 -11.27 -15.24 -25.10
N PHE A 53 -11.22 -15.53 -23.80
CA PHE A 53 -12.40 -15.86 -23.00
C PHE A 53 -13.12 -14.64 -22.42
N LYS A 54 -12.66 -13.43 -22.71
CA LYS A 54 -13.24 -12.16 -22.22
C LYS A 54 -13.38 -12.17 -20.70
N VAL A 55 -12.27 -12.43 -20.03
CA VAL A 55 -12.13 -12.39 -18.56
C VAL A 55 -11.19 -11.26 -18.19
N GLU A 56 -11.57 -10.45 -17.22
CA GLU A 56 -10.75 -9.35 -16.76
C GLU A 56 -9.51 -9.84 -16.02
N THR A 57 -8.38 -9.16 -16.22
CA THR A 57 -7.16 -9.42 -15.45
C THR A 57 -7.41 -9.11 -13.98
N PRO A 58 -7.09 -10.02 -13.04
CA PRO A 58 -7.21 -9.76 -11.62
C PRO A 58 -6.36 -8.57 -11.18
N LYS A 59 -6.79 -7.88 -10.12
CA LYS A 59 -6.04 -6.75 -9.57
C LYS A 59 -4.72 -7.20 -8.96
N PHE A 60 -3.72 -6.36 -9.07
CA PHE A 60 -2.40 -6.58 -8.47
C PHE A 60 -2.48 -6.54 -6.93
N LEU A 61 -1.70 -7.41 -6.28
CA LEU A 61 -1.52 -7.47 -4.84
C LEU A 61 -0.03 -7.44 -4.52
N ASN A 62 0.43 -6.39 -3.85
CA ASN A 62 1.83 -6.25 -3.46
C ASN A 62 2.12 -6.78 -2.06
N ASP A 63 1.21 -6.55 -1.13
CA ASP A 63 1.39 -6.84 0.29
C ASP A 63 0.05 -7.29 0.89
N VAL A 64 0.08 -8.35 1.69
CA VAL A 64 -1.11 -8.93 2.31
C VAL A 64 -1.22 -8.56 3.79
N ARG A 65 -0.23 -7.90 4.38
CA ARG A 65 -0.29 -7.42 5.76
C ARG A 65 -1.45 -6.45 5.94
N LEU A 66 -1.98 -6.40 7.15
CA LEU A 66 -2.90 -5.32 7.52
C LEU A 66 -2.18 -3.98 7.43
N GLN A 67 -2.81 -3.01 6.79
CA GLN A 67 -2.34 -1.63 6.68
C GLN A 67 -3.22 -0.71 7.54
N ILE A 68 -2.75 0.49 7.81
CA ILE A 68 -3.52 1.46 8.61
C ILE A 68 -4.88 1.76 8.01
N LYS A 69 -5.02 1.77 6.68
CA LYS A 69 -6.32 1.93 5.99
C LYS A 69 -7.31 0.78 6.22
N ASP A 70 -6.82 -0.41 6.60
CA ASP A 70 -7.62 -1.60 6.86
C ASP A 70 -8.15 -1.66 8.31
N VAL A 71 -7.66 -0.77 9.21
CA VAL A 71 -8.09 -0.68 10.61
C VAL A 71 -8.92 0.56 10.87
N ASP A 72 -9.69 0.52 11.95
CA ASP A 72 -10.48 1.69 12.34
C ASP A 72 -9.56 2.77 12.95
N TYR A 73 -9.62 3.96 12.39
CA TYR A 73 -9.04 5.16 12.98
C TYR A 73 -10.02 6.32 12.90
N THR A 74 -9.82 7.35 13.71
CA THR A 74 -10.72 8.52 13.72
C THR A 74 -10.47 9.36 12.47
N LYS A 75 -11.33 9.18 11.47
CA LYS A 75 -11.24 9.91 10.19
C LYS A 75 -11.66 11.37 10.37
N ASN A 76 -11.11 12.25 9.53
CA ASN A 76 -11.38 13.69 9.53
C ASN A 76 -11.14 14.35 10.90
N CYS A 77 -10.26 13.77 11.72
CA CYS A 77 -9.88 14.31 13.02
C CYS A 77 -8.65 15.22 12.84
N PHE A 78 -8.91 16.50 12.64
CA PHE A 78 -7.90 17.55 12.47
C PHE A 78 -8.50 18.93 12.70
N LEU A 79 -7.65 19.92 12.96
CA LEU A 79 -8.00 21.34 13.00
C LEU A 79 -7.50 22.03 11.74
N LYS A 80 -8.16 23.10 11.33
CA LYS A 80 -7.64 24.01 10.30
C LYS A 80 -6.67 25.00 10.93
N GLU A 81 -5.71 25.46 10.19
CA GLU A 81 -4.66 26.41 10.63
C GLU A 81 -5.20 27.68 11.31
N ASN A 82 -6.42 28.10 10.94
CA ASN A 82 -7.09 29.28 11.48
C ASN A 82 -8.08 28.98 12.63
N ASN A 83 -8.21 27.74 13.09
CA ASN A 83 -8.89 27.45 14.35
C ASN A 83 -8.08 28.03 15.52
N SER A 84 -8.76 28.31 16.64
CA SER A 84 -8.11 28.78 17.86
C SER A 84 -7.47 27.63 18.66
N ILE A 85 -6.51 27.96 19.53
CA ILE A 85 -6.01 27.01 20.54
C ILE A 85 -7.16 26.56 21.45
N PHE A 86 -8.14 27.45 21.72
CA PHE A 86 -9.34 27.15 22.49
C PHE A 86 -10.23 26.08 21.79
N ASP A 87 -10.40 26.17 20.45
CA ASP A 87 -11.08 25.12 19.67
C ASP A 87 -10.33 23.79 19.79
N GLY A 88 -9.00 23.84 19.72
CA GLY A 88 -8.16 22.66 19.93
C GLY A 88 -8.41 22.00 21.29
N TYR A 89 -8.48 22.79 22.35
CA TYR A 89 -8.80 22.30 23.70
C TYR A 89 -10.20 21.65 23.77
N LYS A 90 -11.22 22.31 23.25
CA LYS A 90 -12.60 21.76 23.21
C LYS A 90 -12.61 20.43 22.47
N TYR A 91 -12.03 20.40 21.28
CA TYR A 91 -12.00 19.20 20.43
C TYR A 91 -11.26 18.03 21.08
N MET A 92 -10.12 18.30 21.74
CA MET A 92 -9.38 17.27 22.51
C MET A 92 -10.22 16.72 23.66
N ASN A 93 -10.97 17.59 24.34
CA ASN A 93 -11.81 17.18 25.46
C ASN A 93 -13.01 16.34 25.02
N GLU A 94 -13.64 16.67 23.91
CA GLU A 94 -14.77 15.95 23.32
C GLU A 94 -14.35 14.60 22.76
N THR A 95 -13.28 14.57 21.96
CA THR A 95 -12.83 13.36 21.28
C THR A 95 -11.97 12.43 22.15
N LYS A 96 -11.50 12.92 23.31
CA LYS A 96 -10.52 12.24 24.18
C LYS A 96 -9.20 11.92 23.47
N ILE A 97 -8.82 12.75 22.48
CA ILE A 97 -7.55 12.66 21.75
C ILE A 97 -6.63 13.76 22.27
N SER A 98 -5.46 13.39 22.79
CA SER A 98 -4.53 14.34 23.42
C SER A 98 -3.65 15.13 22.45
N THR A 99 -3.60 14.72 21.19
CA THR A 99 -2.78 15.34 20.13
C THR A 99 -3.56 15.33 18.83
N ILE A 100 -3.78 16.50 18.25
CA ILE A 100 -4.61 16.68 17.06
C ILE A 100 -3.76 17.28 15.93
N PRO A 101 -3.80 16.70 14.71
CA PRO A 101 -3.15 17.26 13.53
C PRO A 101 -3.82 18.58 13.11
N VAL A 102 -3.01 19.45 12.53
CA VAL A 102 -3.44 20.72 11.95
C VAL A 102 -3.14 20.71 10.45
N ILE A 103 -4.11 21.17 9.67
CA ILE A 103 -4.03 21.23 8.20
C ILE A 103 -4.15 22.66 7.70
N ASN A 104 -3.59 22.90 6.52
CA ASN A 104 -3.83 24.14 5.78
C ASN A 104 -5.16 24.12 5.02
N SER A 105 -5.47 25.21 4.33
CA SER A 105 -6.67 25.35 3.48
C SER A 105 -6.78 24.34 2.35
N LYS A 106 -5.67 23.65 1.97
CA LYS A 106 -5.61 22.62 0.93
C LYS A 106 -5.66 21.19 1.49
N GLY A 107 -5.86 21.01 2.81
CA GLY A 107 -5.88 19.71 3.46
C GLY A 107 -4.51 19.12 3.81
N LYS A 108 -3.41 19.81 3.50
CA LYS A 108 -2.04 19.33 3.78
C LYS A 108 -1.70 19.47 5.25
N TYR A 109 -1.05 18.45 5.79
CA TYR A 109 -0.58 18.42 7.16
C TYR A 109 0.51 19.48 7.41
N LEU A 110 0.36 20.26 8.50
CA LEU A 110 1.29 21.30 8.92
C LEU A 110 2.06 20.94 10.20
N GLY A 111 1.48 20.16 11.06
CA GLY A 111 2.00 19.82 12.38
C GLY A 111 0.86 19.38 13.30
N THR A 112 1.13 19.30 14.60
CA THR A 112 0.11 18.97 15.60
C THR A 112 0.06 20.00 16.70
N ILE A 113 -1.08 20.01 17.41
CA ILE A 113 -1.23 20.66 18.70
C ILE A 113 -1.59 19.62 19.76
N SER A 114 -0.95 19.70 20.92
CA SER A 114 -1.24 18.83 22.06
C SER A 114 -1.78 19.61 23.26
N MET A 115 -2.41 18.90 24.19
CA MET A 115 -2.83 19.49 25.46
C MET A 115 -1.65 20.10 26.21
N LYS A 116 -0.48 19.45 26.15
CA LYS A 116 0.77 19.98 26.72
C LYS A 116 1.14 21.32 26.09
N THR A 117 1.10 21.41 24.77
CA THR A 117 1.42 22.65 24.03
C THR A 117 0.43 23.77 24.36
N ALA A 118 -0.87 23.44 24.46
CA ALA A 118 -1.88 24.41 24.85
C ALA A 118 -1.63 24.98 26.26
N LEU A 119 -1.26 24.13 27.22
CA LEU A 119 -0.93 24.55 28.59
C LEU A 119 0.40 25.30 28.69
N SER A 120 1.46 24.83 28.02
CA SER A 120 2.77 25.50 28.04
C SER A 120 2.68 26.94 27.53
N ASN A 121 1.77 27.22 26.60
CA ASN A 121 1.52 28.56 26.10
C ASN A 121 1.00 29.52 27.18
N LEU A 122 0.25 29.01 28.16
CA LEU A 122 -0.24 29.83 29.30
C LEU A 122 0.81 30.05 30.38
N ILE A 123 1.92 29.27 30.38
CA ILE A 123 2.95 29.32 31.42
C ILE A 123 4.24 29.93 30.89
N GLU A 124 4.71 29.51 29.73
CA GLU A 124 6.03 29.83 29.19
C GLU A 124 5.97 30.64 27.89
N GLY A 125 4.78 30.84 27.32
CA GLY A 125 4.57 31.52 26.06
C GLY A 125 4.73 33.04 26.14
N ASN A 126 4.82 33.67 24.97
CA ASN A 126 4.71 35.12 24.87
C ASN A 126 3.22 35.53 25.04
N LEU A 127 2.82 35.69 26.29
CA LEU A 127 1.43 36.01 26.66
C LEU A 127 0.97 37.39 26.16
N ASN A 128 1.91 38.21 25.68
CA ASN A 128 1.64 39.58 25.23
C ASN A 128 1.35 39.65 23.72
N LYS A 129 1.36 38.55 22.98
CA LYS A 129 1.13 38.57 21.52
C LYS A 129 -0.20 37.88 21.18
N LEU A 130 -0.96 38.50 20.32
CA LEU A 130 -2.18 37.98 19.73
C LEU A 130 -2.04 37.92 18.20
N ASP A 131 -2.45 36.80 17.63
CA ASP A 131 -2.64 36.60 16.18
C ASP A 131 -3.84 35.66 16.01
N THR A 132 -5.00 36.21 15.72
CA THR A 132 -6.29 35.51 15.77
C THR A 132 -7.33 36.15 14.84
N SER A 133 -8.53 35.60 14.80
CA SER A 133 -9.68 36.22 14.17
C SER A 133 -10.62 36.85 15.22
N TYR A 134 -11.40 37.85 14.79
CA TYR A 134 -12.46 38.42 15.62
C TYR A 134 -13.44 37.34 16.11
N ASP A 135 -13.76 36.37 15.24
CA ASP A 135 -14.68 35.27 15.57
C ASP A 135 -14.10 34.33 16.65
N ASN A 136 -12.80 34.01 16.58
CA ASN A 136 -12.13 33.22 17.63
C ASN A 136 -12.14 33.92 18.99
N LEU A 137 -11.95 35.26 19.01
CA LEU A 137 -12.06 36.05 20.24
C LEU A 137 -13.50 36.00 20.78
N LEU A 138 -14.48 36.22 19.90
CA LEU A 138 -15.88 36.22 20.28
C LEU A 138 -16.29 34.87 20.89
N GLU A 139 -15.88 33.77 20.27
CA GLU A 139 -16.15 32.42 20.74
C GLU A 139 -15.46 32.11 22.08
N ALA A 140 -14.15 32.35 22.16
CA ALA A 140 -13.37 32.08 23.37
C ALA A 140 -13.89 32.86 24.57
N LEU A 141 -14.27 34.11 24.36
CA LEU A 141 -14.78 35.00 25.41
C LEU A 141 -16.26 34.81 25.75
N ASN A 142 -16.98 33.93 25.01
CA ASN A 142 -18.46 33.93 25.04
C ASN A 142 -19.01 35.37 24.97
N GLY A 143 -18.40 36.14 24.04
CA GLY A 143 -18.50 37.58 23.99
C GLY A 143 -19.70 38.05 23.19
N LYS A 144 -20.02 39.33 23.37
CA LYS A 144 -21.03 40.07 22.60
C LYS A 144 -20.30 41.03 21.67
N GLU A 145 -20.57 40.95 20.38
CA GLU A 145 -20.10 41.93 19.39
C GLU A 145 -20.73 43.30 19.68
N ILE A 146 -19.89 44.32 19.81
CA ILE A 146 -20.30 45.70 19.94
C ILE A 146 -19.97 46.50 18.70
N LEU A 147 -18.72 46.41 18.24
CA LEU A 147 -18.24 47.00 16.99
C LEU A 147 -17.27 46.04 16.34
N ARG A 148 -17.40 45.87 15.01
CA ARG A 148 -16.54 45.03 14.18
C ARG A 148 -16.15 45.73 12.89
N PHE A 149 -14.85 45.83 12.62
CA PHE A 149 -14.25 46.37 11.40
C PHE A 149 -13.32 45.36 10.75
N ASP A 150 -12.47 44.73 11.53
CA ASP A 150 -11.47 43.78 11.07
C ASP A 150 -11.91 42.32 11.24
N LYS A 151 -11.45 41.44 10.33
CA LYS A 151 -11.66 40.00 10.44
C LYS A 151 -10.56 39.31 11.23
N GLU A 152 -9.33 39.78 11.10
CA GLU A 152 -8.15 39.26 11.77
C GLU A 152 -7.56 40.34 12.69
N ILE A 153 -7.21 39.94 13.91
CA ILE A 153 -6.67 40.80 14.94
C ILE A 153 -5.26 40.35 15.26
N LYS A 154 -4.30 41.25 15.09
CA LYS A 154 -2.91 41.00 15.42
C LYS A 154 -2.34 42.16 16.24
N GLY A 155 -1.69 41.81 17.36
CA GLY A 155 -1.15 42.88 18.19
C GLY A 155 -0.61 42.44 19.53
N ASN A 156 -0.46 43.44 20.43
CA ASN A 156 0.06 43.25 21.77
C ASN A 156 -1.08 43.33 22.79
N ILE A 157 -1.19 42.30 23.62
CA ILE A 157 -2.19 42.23 24.69
C ILE A 157 -1.77 43.16 25.84
N ILE A 158 -2.64 44.06 26.21
CA ILE A 158 -2.45 45.05 27.28
C ILE A 158 -3.60 44.90 28.26
N THR A 159 -3.28 44.65 29.53
CA THR A 159 -4.26 44.64 30.61
C THR A 159 -4.18 45.93 31.41
N ALA A 160 -5.30 46.61 31.64
CA ALA A 160 -5.37 47.89 32.34
C ALA A 160 -5.12 47.75 33.85
N GLY A 161 -3.89 47.48 34.25
CA GLY A 161 -3.48 47.30 35.65
C GLY A 161 -3.15 48.57 36.42
N TYR A 162 -2.73 49.67 35.74
CA TYR A 162 -2.36 50.93 36.37
C TYR A 162 -3.54 51.87 36.61
N ARG A 163 -3.34 52.89 37.48
CA ARG A 163 -4.24 54.04 37.52
C ARG A 163 -4.21 54.77 36.16
N SER A 164 -5.29 55.46 35.79
CA SER A 164 -5.46 56.09 34.48
C SER A 164 -4.33 57.09 34.14
N THR A 165 -3.83 57.86 35.10
CA THR A 165 -2.71 58.77 34.91
C THR A 165 -1.43 58.02 34.59
N THR A 166 -1.05 57.05 35.41
CA THR A 166 0.13 56.22 35.23
C THR A 166 0.02 55.34 33.94
N PHE A 167 -1.18 54.92 33.59
CA PHE A 167 -1.42 54.17 32.37
C PHE A 167 -1.09 55.01 31.13
N LYS A 168 -1.64 56.22 31.06
CA LYS A 168 -1.38 57.17 29.96
C LYS A 168 0.07 57.58 29.84
N GLU A 169 0.83 57.59 30.95
CA GLU A 169 2.27 57.92 30.96
C GLU A 169 3.17 56.77 30.53
N LYS A 170 2.81 55.50 30.88
CA LYS A 170 3.68 54.35 30.71
C LYS A 170 3.29 53.39 29.57
N VAL A 171 2.06 53.47 29.11
CA VAL A 171 1.53 52.54 28.10
C VAL A 171 1.13 53.33 26.86
N GLU A 172 1.84 53.07 25.79
CA GLU A 172 1.55 53.60 24.46
C GLU A 172 0.45 52.73 23.83
N ILE A 173 -0.64 53.33 23.41
CA ILE A 173 -1.73 52.70 22.66
C ILE A 173 -1.60 53.08 21.19
N ASN A 174 -1.69 52.11 20.31
CA ASN A 174 -1.67 52.26 18.88
C ASN A 174 -2.49 51.15 18.19
N LYS A 175 -2.44 51.11 16.86
CA LYS A 175 -3.20 50.12 16.02
C LYS A 175 -2.85 48.64 16.24
N GLU A 176 -1.76 48.36 16.99
CA GLU A 176 -1.41 46.99 17.40
C GLU A 176 -1.81 46.70 18.84
N SER A 177 -2.52 47.60 19.51
CA SER A 177 -2.90 47.45 20.92
C SER A 177 -4.21 46.70 21.07
N VAL A 178 -4.17 45.56 21.79
CA VAL A 178 -5.33 44.74 22.18
C VAL A 178 -5.59 45.00 23.66
N LEU A 179 -6.53 45.88 23.99
CA LEU A 179 -6.78 46.31 25.35
C LEU A 179 -7.85 45.47 26.06
N ILE A 180 -7.52 44.89 27.21
CA ILE A 180 -8.45 44.23 28.10
C ILE A 180 -8.72 45.13 29.31
N VAL A 181 -9.96 45.57 29.48
CA VAL A 181 -10.30 46.59 30.47
C VAL A 181 -11.70 46.36 31.07
N GLY A 182 -11.84 46.60 32.37
CA GLY A 182 -13.12 46.68 33.04
C GLY A 182 -13.67 48.11 33.06
N ASP A 183 -14.34 48.50 34.18
CA ASP A 183 -14.98 49.79 34.35
C ASP A 183 -13.97 50.93 34.58
N ARG A 184 -13.23 51.27 33.50
CA ARG A 184 -12.18 52.33 33.52
C ARG A 184 -12.34 53.29 32.34
N HIS A 185 -13.39 54.11 32.42
CA HIS A 185 -13.76 55.00 31.31
C HIS A 185 -12.64 55.86 30.75
N SER A 186 -11.77 56.44 31.60
CA SER A 186 -10.66 57.30 31.14
C SER A 186 -9.55 56.50 30.43
N ILE A 187 -9.41 55.20 30.64
CA ILE A 187 -8.50 54.32 29.88
C ILE A 187 -9.15 53.93 28.56
N ILE A 188 -10.48 53.63 28.57
CA ILE A 188 -11.26 53.34 27.35
C ILE A 188 -11.21 54.56 26.40
N GLU A 189 -11.42 55.76 26.92
CA GLU A 189 -11.32 57.03 26.16
C GLU A 189 -9.96 57.14 25.50
N TYR A 190 -8.87 57.01 26.28
CA TYR A 190 -7.51 57.06 25.77
C TYR A 190 -7.26 56.01 24.66
N ALA A 191 -7.78 54.81 24.82
CA ALA A 191 -7.61 53.73 23.84
C ALA A 191 -8.36 54.01 22.51
N VAL A 192 -9.59 54.51 22.56
CA VAL A 192 -10.35 54.83 21.34
C VAL A 192 -9.78 56.06 20.62
N GLU A 193 -9.23 57.06 21.35
CA GLU A 193 -8.58 58.24 20.79
C GLU A 193 -7.30 57.89 20.08
N ASN A 194 -6.52 56.89 20.59
CA ASN A 194 -5.24 56.46 20.02
C ASN A 194 -5.41 55.23 19.08
N SER A 195 -6.64 54.96 18.64
CA SER A 195 -6.94 53.96 17.64
C SER A 195 -6.40 52.56 18.01
N ALA A 196 -6.69 52.06 19.21
CA ALA A 196 -6.41 50.67 19.57
C ALA A 196 -7.03 49.72 18.54
N SER A 197 -6.41 48.56 18.27
CA SER A 197 -6.95 47.55 17.35
C SER A 197 -8.31 47.06 17.86
N ILE A 198 -8.36 46.64 19.12
CA ILE A 198 -9.58 46.12 19.74
C ILE A 198 -9.62 46.44 21.26
N ILE A 199 -10.80 46.69 21.75
CA ILE A 199 -11.08 46.82 23.19
C ILE A 199 -11.98 45.69 23.65
N ILE A 200 -11.54 44.93 24.64
CA ILE A 200 -12.29 43.85 25.27
C ILE A 200 -12.76 44.34 26.63
N LEU A 201 -14.08 44.56 26.72
CA LEU A 201 -14.75 45.01 27.95
C LEU A 201 -15.11 43.81 28.81
N THR A 202 -14.63 43.76 30.04
CA THR A 202 -14.85 42.66 31.00
C THR A 202 -15.92 42.98 32.05
N ASN A 203 -16.42 41.94 32.75
CA ASN A 203 -17.47 42.07 33.81
C ASN A 203 -18.80 42.68 33.30
N GLY A 204 -19.16 42.49 32.03
CA GLY A 204 -20.40 43.02 31.46
C GLY A 204 -20.46 44.55 31.38
N VAL A 205 -19.32 45.23 31.45
CA VAL A 205 -19.23 46.72 31.36
C VAL A 205 -19.74 47.18 30.00
N LYS A 206 -20.53 48.24 30.02
CA LYS A 206 -21.01 48.91 28.80
C LYS A 206 -20.14 50.12 28.46
N MET A 207 -19.80 50.25 27.20
CA MET A 207 -19.11 51.44 26.68
C MET A 207 -20.08 52.63 26.64
N LYS A 208 -19.62 53.81 27.06
CA LYS A 208 -20.42 55.03 26.93
C LYS A 208 -20.61 55.41 25.47
N GLU A 209 -21.74 56.04 25.14
CA GLU A 209 -22.06 56.44 23.77
C GLU A 209 -21.02 57.37 23.14
N GLU A 210 -20.46 58.27 23.95
CA GLU A 210 -19.35 59.18 23.51
C GLU A 210 -18.13 58.38 23.05
N HIS A 211 -17.71 57.34 23.80
CA HIS A 211 -16.57 56.48 23.43
C HIS A 211 -16.91 55.61 22.23
N LEU A 212 -18.15 55.11 22.09
CA LEU A 212 -18.62 54.37 20.93
C LEU A 212 -18.55 55.19 19.63
N LYS A 213 -18.89 56.49 19.71
CA LYS A 213 -18.77 57.40 18.55
C LYS A 213 -17.34 57.54 18.10
N ILE A 214 -16.38 57.70 19.05
CA ILE A 214 -14.95 57.82 18.77
C ILE A 214 -14.42 56.46 18.23
N ALA A 215 -14.79 55.33 18.84
CA ALA A 215 -14.41 53.99 18.39
C ALA A 215 -14.84 53.73 16.94
N LYS A 216 -16.09 54.09 16.57
CA LYS A 216 -16.58 54.03 15.20
C LYS A 216 -15.79 54.87 14.23
N LYS A 217 -15.47 56.09 14.59
CA LYS A 217 -14.68 57.05 13.78
C LYS A 217 -13.26 56.50 13.52
N ASN A 218 -12.66 55.92 14.55
CA ASN A 218 -11.28 55.47 14.53
C ASN A 218 -11.11 53.97 14.16
N HIS A 219 -12.22 53.28 13.78
CA HIS A 219 -12.26 51.86 13.40
C HIS A 219 -11.67 50.94 14.49
N VAL A 220 -12.07 51.17 15.75
CA VAL A 220 -11.67 50.35 16.88
C VAL A 220 -12.72 49.23 17.10
N ASP A 221 -12.27 47.97 17.04
CA ASP A 221 -13.13 46.83 17.36
C ASP A 221 -13.49 46.78 18.84
N VAL A 222 -14.70 46.33 19.18
CA VAL A 222 -15.13 46.24 20.57
C VAL A 222 -15.91 44.95 20.81
N ILE A 223 -15.46 44.16 21.78
CA ILE A 223 -16.14 42.98 22.31
C ILE A 223 -16.45 43.21 23.79
N SER A 224 -17.62 42.79 24.26
CA SER A 224 -17.95 42.74 25.66
C SER A 224 -18.10 41.28 26.11
N THR A 225 -17.60 40.97 27.31
CA THR A 225 -17.77 39.65 27.95
C THR A 225 -18.17 39.80 29.40
N ASP A 226 -18.96 38.86 29.91
CA ASP A 226 -19.35 38.79 31.33
C ASP A 226 -18.21 38.22 32.21
N TYR A 227 -17.16 37.66 31.63
CA TYR A 227 -15.98 37.18 32.35
C TYR A 227 -15.20 38.33 33.00
N ASN A 228 -14.58 38.04 34.16
CA ASN A 228 -13.67 38.99 34.80
C ASN A 228 -12.37 39.12 33.99
N THR A 229 -11.59 40.14 34.31
CA THR A 229 -10.34 40.45 33.55
C THR A 229 -9.34 39.31 33.54
N LEU A 230 -9.20 38.55 34.63
CA LEU A 230 -8.24 37.44 34.69
C LEU A 230 -8.65 36.31 33.75
N ILE A 231 -9.91 35.90 33.79
CA ILE A 231 -10.44 34.84 32.90
C ILE A 231 -10.37 35.32 31.45
N ALA A 232 -10.83 36.54 31.18
CA ALA A 232 -10.78 37.11 29.83
C ALA A 232 -9.36 37.15 29.27
N SER A 233 -8.37 37.54 30.06
CA SER A 233 -6.95 37.56 29.62
C SER A 233 -6.42 36.19 29.20
N ASN A 234 -6.76 35.16 29.97
CA ASN A 234 -6.34 33.78 29.62
C ASN A 234 -7.05 33.29 28.35
N LEU A 235 -8.33 33.58 28.18
CA LEU A 235 -9.12 33.19 27.01
C LEU A 235 -8.68 33.95 25.75
N VAL A 236 -8.29 35.21 25.86
CA VAL A 236 -7.68 35.97 24.75
C VAL A 236 -6.38 35.29 24.25
N VAL A 237 -5.53 34.85 25.17
CA VAL A 237 -4.31 34.10 24.77
C VAL A 237 -4.67 32.80 24.08
N LEU A 238 -5.68 32.08 24.54
CA LEU A 238 -6.14 30.82 23.95
C LEU A 238 -6.89 31.01 22.62
N SER A 239 -7.35 32.21 22.29
CA SER A 239 -7.97 32.51 21.00
C SER A 239 -6.96 32.59 19.84
N ASN A 240 -5.64 32.62 20.10
CA ASN A 240 -4.61 32.60 19.06
C ASN A 240 -4.85 31.45 18.08
N PHE A 241 -4.53 31.66 16.82
CA PHE A 241 -4.56 30.61 15.80
C PHE A 241 -3.64 29.46 16.18
N VAL A 242 -4.09 28.21 15.98
CA VAL A 242 -3.28 27.01 16.24
C VAL A 242 -1.99 26.99 15.42
N LYS A 243 -1.98 27.58 14.22
CA LYS A 243 -0.78 27.68 13.37
C LYS A 243 0.38 28.40 14.04
N THR A 244 0.12 29.25 15.03
CA THR A 244 1.17 30.01 15.76
C THR A 244 1.96 29.14 16.75
N LYS A 245 1.49 27.94 17.05
CA LYS A 245 1.97 27.07 18.14
C LYS A 245 2.05 25.59 17.76
N LEU A 246 2.37 25.30 16.49
CA LEU A 246 2.50 23.93 16.01
C LEU A 246 3.76 23.24 16.54
N GLU A 247 3.61 22.01 16.95
CA GLU A 247 4.73 21.09 17.12
C GLU A 247 5.04 20.45 15.76
N THR A 248 6.25 20.70 15.24
CA THR A 248 6.67 20.20 13.92
C THR A 248 7.87 19.25 13.97
N LYS A 249 8.65 19.27 15.07
CA LYS A 249 9.96 18.62 15.13
C LYS A 249 10.01 17.25 15.79
N SER A 250 9.00 16.85 16.53
CA SER A 250 9.04 15.63 17.34
C SER A 250 7.95 14.60 17.03
N ILE A 251 7.09 14.90 16.07
CA ILE A 251 5.91 14.10 15.82
C ILE A 251 6.13 13.15 14.66
N ILE A 252 5.84 11.90 14.94
CA ILE A 252 5.86 10.83 13.95
C ILE A 252 4.49 10.75 13.32
N THR A 253 4.42 10.92 12.02
CA THR A 253 3.25 10.65 11.19
C THR A 253 3.35 9.24 10.62
N ILE A 254 2.23 8.65 10.26
CA ILE A 254 2.14 7.36 9.58
C ILE A 254 1.37 7.51 8.27
N ASN A 255 1.70 6.68 7.29
CA ASN A 255 0.97 6.63 6.03
C ASN A 255 -0.19 5.64 6.15
N GLU A 256 -1.31 5.89 5.45
CA GLU A 256 -2.44 4.95 5.42
C GLU A 256 -2.07 3.56 4.87
N ASN A 257 -1.00 3.47 4.08
CA ASN A 257 -0.49 2.23 3.51
C ASN A 257 0.62 1.57 4.35
N ASP A 258 1.03 2.16 5.47
CA ASP A 258 2.02 1.55 6.36
C ASP A 258 1.47 0.25 6.96
N PRO A 259 2.28 -0.82 7.04
CA PRO A 259 1.88 -2.04 7.72
C PRO A 259 1.60 -1.81 9.20
N LEU A 260 0.47 -2.34 9.67
CA LEU A 260 0.07 -2.19 11.07
C LEU A 260 1.12 -2.72 12.04
N SER A 261 1.75 -3.86 11.73
CA SER A 261 2.82 -4.47 12.53
C SER A 261 3.99 -3.52 12.75
N GLU A 262 4.45 -2.84 11.69
CA GLU A 262 5.54 -1.86 11.77
C GLU A 262 5.16 -0.62 12.58
N VAL A 263 3.92 -0.14 12.42
CA VAL A 263 3.40 1.00 13.20
C VAL A 263 3.30 0.65 14.68
N LEU A 264 2.87 -0.56 15.02
CA LEU A 264 2.82 -1.02 16.42
C LEU A 264 4.20 -1.19 17.03
N GLU A 265 5.18 -1.68 16.28
CA GLU A 265 6.58 -1.75 16.74
C GLU A 265 7.14 -0.34 16.97
N LEU A 266 6.88 0.61 16.07
CA LEU A 266 7.23 2.01 16.22
C LEU A 266 6.60 2.62 17.48
N ALA A 267 5.30 2.34 17.70
CA ALA A 267 4.55 2.83 18.86
C ALA A 267 5.14 2.32 20.19
N ASN A 268 5.53 1.05 20.26
CA ASN A 268 6.18 0.46 21.42
C ASN A 268 7.53 1.11 21.72
N LYS A 269 8.33 1.44 20.68
CA LYS A 269 9.63 2.11 20.83
C LYS A 269 9.49 3.57 21.29
N LYS A 270 8.50 4.30 20.76
CA LYS A 270 8.34 5.76 20.94
C LYS A 270 7.36 6.15 22.05
N LYS A 271 6.54 5.21 22.52
CA LYS A 271 5.53 5.39 23.58
C LYS A 271 4.49 6.49 23.30
N TYR A 272 4.22 6.80 22.05
CA TYR A 272 3.09 7.66 21.65
C TYR A 272 1.83 6.81 21.52
N SER A 273 0.68 7.39 21.84
CA SER A 273 -0.63 6.71 21.78
C SER A 273 -1.47 7.11 20.57
N ASN A 274 -1.14 8.24 19.92
CA ASN A 274 -1.88 8.80 18.80
C ASN A 274 -0.92 9.21 17.69
N TYR A 275 -1.28 8.89 16.44
CA TYR A 275 -0.48 9.16 15.26
C TYR A 275 -1.34 9.82 14.18
N PRO A 276 -0.94 10.98 13.62
CA PRO A 276 -1.58 11.51 12.42
C PRO A 276 -1.42 10.54 11.25
N VAL A 277 -2.53 10.24 10.57
CA VAL A 277 -2.58 9.40 9.37
C VAL A 277 -2.57 10.29 8.14
N LEU A 278 -1.62 10.06 7.24
CA LEU A 278 -1.46 10.82 6.01
C LEU A 278 -1.62 9.91 4.79
N ASP A 279 -2.02 10.48 3.66
CA ASP A 279 -1.90 9.83 2.36
C ASP A 279 -0.52 10.09 1.71
N ASN A 280 -0.31 9.53 0.51
CA ASN A 280 0.94 9.71 -0.24
C ASN A 280 1.19 11.15 -0.69
N GLU A 281 0.16 11.98 -0.69
CA GLU A 281 0.24 13.40 -1.05
C GLU A 281 0.39 14.33 0.14
N ASN A 282 0.58 13.78 1.36
CA ASN A 282 0.67 14.52 2.61
C ASN A 282 -0.65 15.20 3.03
N ASN A 283 -1.82 14.70 2.56
CA ASN A 283 -3.10 15.13 3.13
C ASN A 283 -3.35 14.38 4.43
N CYS A 284 -3.89 15.08 5.43
CA CYS A 284 -4.24 14.45 6.70
C CYS A 284 -5.60 13.77 6.61
N LEU A 285 -5.63 12.47 6.85
CA LEU A 285 -6.83 11.66 6.82
C LEU A 285 -7.50 11.54 8.20
N GLY A 286 -6.73 11.74 9.28
CA GLY A 286 -7.23 11.64 10.65
C GLY A 286 -6.16 11.21 11.65
N VAL A 287 -6.60 10.52 12.73
CA VAL A 287 -5.73 10.07 13.83
C VAL A 287 -5.92 8.58 14.11
N PHE A 288 -4.85 7.83 14.04
CA PHE A 288 -4.77 6.43 14.49
C PHE A 288 -4.44 6.39 15.99
N ARG A 289 -5.17 5.56 16.74
CA ARG A 289 -4.89 5.25 18.15
C ARG A 289 -4.38 3.82 18.26
N VAL A 290 -3.28 3.62 18.96
CA VAL A 290 -2.72 2.27 19.18
C VAL A 290 -3.74 1.33 19.84
N SER A 291 -4.58 1.85 20.73
CA SER A 291 -5.63 1.06 21.40
C SER A 291 -6.69 0.48 20.47
N THR A 292 -6.87 1.03 19.27
CA THR A 292 -7.87 0.54 18.30
C THR A 292 -7.32 -0.60 17.42
N ALA A 293 -6.02 -0.86 17.47
CA ALA A 293 -5.36 -1.88 16.65
C ALA A 293 -5.70 -3.33 17.03
N TYR A 294 -6.11 -3.57 18.28
CA TYR A 294 -6.25 -4.92 18.82
C TYR A 294 -7.51 -5.68 18.41
N SER A 295 -8.41 -5.08 17.64
CA SER A 295 -9.71 -5.66 17.26
C SER A 295 -9.76 -6.27 15.86
N ARG A 296 -8.64 -6.39 15.15
CA ARG A 296 -8.60 -6.85 13.76
C ARG A 296 -8.00 -8.24 13.62
N HIS A 297 -8.58 -8.99 12.66
CA HIS A 297 -8.06 -10.29 12.26
C HIS A 297 -7.17 -10.15 11.02
N PRO A 298 -6.13 -11.01 10.87
CA PRO A 298 -5.34 -11.08 9.66
C PRO A 298 -6.20 -11.26 8.41
N LYS A 299 -5.70 -10.80 7.25
CA LYS A 299 -6.37 -11.05 5.98
C LYS A 299 -6.35 -12.52 5.66
N GLN A 300 -7.50 -13.07 5.26
CA GLN A 300 -7.62 -14.46 4.85
C GLN A 300 -7.17 -14.64 3.41
N VAL A 301 -6.38 -15.68 3.16
CA VAL A 301 -5.82 -15.95 1.84
C VAL A 301 -5.96 -17.41 1.46
N MET A 302 -6.08 -17.68 0.16
CA MET A 302 -5.97 -19.00 -0.46
C MET A 302 -4.86 -18.96 -1.49
N LEU A 303 -4.00 -19.98 -1.48
CA LEU A 303 -2.87 -20.10 -2.39
C LEU A 303 -3.17 -21.13 -3.47
N VAL A 304 -2.80 -20.82 -4.70
CA VAL A 304 -2.85 -21.75 -5.84
C VAL A 304 -1.49 -21.83 -6.51
N ASP A 305 -1.16 -23.00 -7.03
CA ASP A 305 0.00 -23.22 -7.89
C ASP A 305 1.35 -22.88 -7.25
N HIS A 306 1.40 -22.80 -5.93
CA HIS A 306 2.64 -22.71 -5.14
C HIS A 306 2.36 -22.98 -3.66
N ASN A 307 3.39 -23.48 -2.97
CA ASN A 307 3.39 -23.65 -1.52
C ASN A 307 4.78 -23.34 -0.91
N GLU A 308 5.55 -22.47 -1.57
CA GLU A 308 6.83 -21.95 -1.10
C GLU A 308 6.70 -20.46 -0.77
N LYS A 309 7.18 -20.06 0.43
CA LYS A 309 7.06 -18.68 0.92
C LYS A 309 7.75 -17.66 0.03
N GLU A 310 8.93 -18.02 -0.50
CA GLU A 310 9.76 -17.17 -1.35
C GLU A 310 9.11 -16.84 -2.69
N GLN A 311 8.12 -17.63 -3.09
CA GLN A 311 7.35 -17.41 -4.33
C GLN A 311 6.05 -16.66 -4.10
N SER A 312 5.72 -16.35 -2.83
CA SER A 312 4.43 -15.77 -2.45
C SER A 312 4.47 -14.26 -2.25
N VAL A 313 3.36 -13.69 -1.85
CA VAL A 313 3.17 -12.26 -1.57
C VAL A 313 3.97 -11.79 -0.35
N ILE A 314 4.35 -10.52 -0.32
CA ILE A 314 4.95 -9.90 0.86
C ILE A 314 3.97 -9.97 2.03
N GLY A 315 4.47 -10.34 3.21
CA GLY A 315 3.69 -10.39 4.45
C GLY A 315 2.81 -11.62 4.61
N LEU A 316 3.03 -12.70 3.84
CA LEU A 316 2.26 -13.95 3.97
C LEU A 316 2.23 -14.50 5.40
N ASP A 317 3.32 -14.33 6.18
CA ASP A 317 3.40 -14.77 7.58
C ASP A 317 2.42 -14.06 8.51
N GLU A 318 1.93 -12.89 8.12
CA GLU A 318 0.95 -12.12 8.87
C GLU A 318 -0.49 -12.36 8.40
N ALA A 319 -0.70 -13.25 7.41
CA ALA A 319 -2.01 -13.59 6.85
C ALA A 319 -2.51 -14.94 7.39
N ASP A 320 -3.82 -15.11 7.41
CA ASP A 320 -4.46 -16.38 7.69
C ASP A 320 -4.62 -17.19 6.39
N ILE A 321 -3.74 -18.15 6.16
CA ILE A 321 -3.86 -19.09 5.05
C ILE A 321 -4.97 -20.08 5.42
N ILE A 322 -6.02 -20.16 4.60
CA ILE A 322 -7.14 -21.07 4.86
C ILE A 322 -7.18 -22.26 3.89
N GLU A 323 -6.53 -22.13 2.74
CA GLU A 323 -6.48 -23.21 1.75
C GLU A 323 -5.24 -23.08 0.85
N ILE A 324 -4.67 -24.22 0.45
CA ILE A 324 -3.62 -24.32 -0.56
C ILE A 324 -4.04 -25.42 -1.56
N VAL A 325 -4.01 -25.09 -2.86
CA VAL A 325 -4.24 -26.05 -3.95
C VAL A 325 -3.04 -26.01 -4.89
N ASP A 326 -2.29 -27.10 -5.00
CA ASP A 326 -1.01 -27.11 -5.69
C ASP A 326 -0.67 -28.49 -6.29
N HIS A 327 0.16 -28.49 -7.33
CA HIS A 327 0.69 -29.70 -7.96
C HIS A 327 2.22 -29.83 -7.85
N HIS A 328 2.86 -28.90 -7.17
CA HIS A 328 4.31 -28.86 -6.94
C HIS A 328 4.74 -29.76 -5.76
N LYS A 329 6.07 -29.90 -5.59
CA LYS A 329 6.62 -30.48 -4.35
C LYS A 329 6.16 -29.67 -3.13
N ILE A 330 6.09 -30.34 -1.97
CA ILE A 330 5.77 -29.65 -0.74
C ILE A 330 6.96 -28.73 -0.36
N GLY A 331 6.66 -27.45 -0.15
CA GLY A 331 7.60 -26.41 0.23
C GLY A 331 7.66 -26.18 1.74
N ASN A 332 7.86 -24.90 2.11
CA ASN A 332 8.17 -24.48 3.50
C ASN A 332 7.11 -23.58 4.13
N ILE A 333 5.90 -23.51 3.60
CA ILE A 333 4.82 -22.71 4.18
C ILE A 333 4.32 -23.38 5.46
N GLY A 334 4.48 -22.69 6.59
CA GLY A 334 3.87 -23.04 7.87
C GLY A 334 2.58 -22.29 8.12
N THR A 335 1.62 -22.91 8.82
CA THR A 335 0.37 -22.29 9.22
C THR A 335 0.14 -22.41 10.71
N THR A 336 -0.52 -21.45 11.32
CA THR A 336 -0.84 -21.46 12.78
C THR A 336 -2.10 -22.27 13.06
N MET A 337 -2.96 -22.43 12.07
CA MET A 337 -4.22 -23.19 12.18
C MET A 337 -4.26 -24.30 11.13
N PRO A 338 -5.02 -25.37 11.37
CA PRO A 338 -5.29 -26.38 10.34
C PRO A 338 -5.95 -25.76 9.12
N ILE A 339 -5.47 -26.14 7.92
CA ILE A 339 -5.95 -25.63 6.65
C ILE A 339 -6.42 -26.78 5.73
N ASN A 340 -7.16 -26.43 4.69
CA ASN A 340 -7.39 -27.34 3.59
C ASN A 340 -6.17 -27.30 2.66
N PHE A 341 -5.32 -28.35 2.71
CA PHE A 341 -4.14 -28.47 1.84
C PHE A 341 -4.34 -29.61 0.85
N ARG A 342 -4.53 -29.27 -0.42
CA ARG A 342 -4.73 -30.23 -1.51
C ARG A 342 -3.56 -30.17 -2.48
N ASN A 343 -2.65 -31.11 -2.36
CA ASN A 343 -1.51 -31.28 -3.26
C ASN A 343 -1.63 -32.65 -3.98
N MET A 344 -1.55 -32.61 -5.32
CA MET A 344 -1.65 -33.82 -6.15
C MET A 344 -0.60 -33.80 -7.27
N PRO A 345 0.09 -34.92 -7.55
CA PRO A 345 1.13 -34.99 -8.59
C PRO A 345 0.50 -35.08 -9.99
N LEU A 346 -0.30 -34.07 -10.37
CA LEU A 346 -0.93 -33.90 -11.67
C LEU A 346 -0.12 -32.96 -12.56
N GLY A 347 -0.49 -32.86 -13.82
CA GLY A 347 0.22 -32.00 -14.77
C GLY A 347 0.05 -30.50 -14.53
N CYS A 348 -1.03 -30.11 -13.81
CA CYS A 348 -1.44 -28.73 -13.66
C CYS A 348 -2.36 -28.54 -12.44
N THR A 349 -2.33 -27.39 -11.81
CA THR A 349 -3.27 -27.04 -10.70
C THR A 349 -4.72 -27.00 -11.18
N GLU A 350 -4.97 -26.57 -12.40
CA GLU A 350 -6.33 -26.54 -12.96
C GLU A 350 -6.98 -27.93 -13.07
N THR A 351 -6.19 -28.99 -13.23
CA THR A 351 -6.72 -30.36 -13.18
C THR A 351 -7.22 -30.71 -11.79
N ILE A 352 -6.56 -30.24 -10.74
CA ILE A 352 -7.04 -30.41 -9.35
C ILE A 352 -8.34 -29.64 -9.15
N LEU A 353 -8.40 -28.41 -9.62
CA LEU A 353 -9.60 -27.58 -9.54
C LEU A 353 -10.78 -28.19 -10.31
N TYR A 354 -10.53 -28.76 -11.50
CA TYR A 354 -11.55 -29.52 -12.24
C TYR A 354 -12.14 -30.64 -11.38
N LEU A 355 -11.31 -31.43 -10.67
CA LEU A 355 -11.80 -32.47 -9.76
C LEU A 355 -12.61 -31.86 -8.60
N MET A 356 -12.18 -30.71 -8.04
CA MET A 356 -12.92 -30.04 -6.97
C MET A 356 -14.31 -29.57 -7.41
N TYR A 357 -14.46 -29.07 -8.65
CA TYR A 357 -15.79 -28.74 -9.19
C TYR A 357 -16.70 -29.99 -9.29
N LYS A 358 -16.16 -31.12 -9.74
CA LYS A 358 -16.89 -32.38 -9.83
C LYS A 358 -17.32 -32.91 -8.46
N GLU A 359 -16.42 -32.87 -7.48
CA GLU A 359 -16.68 -33.31 -6.11
C GLU A 359 -17.77 -32.48 -5.42
N ASN A 360 -17.80 -31.17 -5.70
CA ASN A 360 -18.80 -30.27 -5.14
C ASN A 360 -20.09 -30.18 -5.98
N ASN A 361 -20.19 -30.89 -7.10
CA ASN A 361 -21.31 -30.84 -8.04
C ASN A 361 -21.61 -29.41 -8.54
N ILE A 362 -20.57 -28.60 -8.74
CA ILE A 362 -20.68 -27.23 -9.29
C ILE A 362 -20.53 -27.30 -10.81
N GLU A 363 -21.51 -26.75 -11.53
CA GLU A 363 -21.45 -26.63 -12.98
C GLU A 363 -20.28 -25.70 -13.40
N ILE A 364 -19.50 -26.13 -14.41
CA ILE A 364 -18.39 -25.38 -14.95
C ILE A 364 -18.90 -24.51 -16.10
N PRO A 365 -18.95 -23.16 -15.96
CA PRO A 365 -19.35 -22.29 -17.04
C PRO A 365 -18.33 -22.30 -18.20
N ARG A 366 -18.78 -21.96 -19.40
CA ARG A 366 -17.95 -21.95 -20.61
C ARG A 366 -16.62 -21.18 -20.43
N LYS A 367 -16.66 -19.98 -19.85
CA LYS A 367 -15.44 -19.17 -19.62
C LYS A 367 -14.47 -19.86 -18.65
N ILE A 368 -14.99 -20.38 -17.55
CA ILE A 368 -14.20 -21.10 -16.53
C ILE A 368 -13.59 -22.37 -17.14
N ALA A 369 -14.36 -23.13 -17.93
CA ALA A 369 -13.83 -24.29 -18.65
C ALA A 369 -12.70 -23.92 -19.61
N GLY A 370 -12.81 -22.75 -20.27
CA GLY A 370 -11.77 -22.22 -21.13
C GLY A 370 -10.49 -21.87 -20.37
N LEU A 371 -10.60 -21.24 -19.20
CA LEU A 371 -9.45 -20.93 -18.34
C LEU A 371 -8.76 -22.21 -17.85
N MET A 372 -9.53 -23.18 -17.30
CA MET A 372 -9.00 -24.48 -16.87
C MET A 372 -8.28 -25.21 -18.01
N MET A 373 -8.90 -25.24 -19.18
CA MET A 373 -8.32 -25.83 -20.38
C MET A 373 -6.98 -25.17 -20.72
N SER A 374 -6.87 -23.86 -20.63
CA SER A 374 -5.68 -23.11 -20.97
C SER A 374 -4.52 -23.39 -20.01
N GLY A 375 -4.78 -23.43 -18.68
CA GLY A 375 -3.76 -23.82 -17.70
C GLY A 375 -3.24 -25.23 -17.95
N ILE A 376 -4.13 -26.22 -18.21
CA ILE A 376 -3.71 -27.58 -18.54
C ILE A 376 -2.87 -27.61 -19.81
N ILE A 377 -3.24 -26.88 -20.86
CA ILE A 377 -2.48 -26.80 -22.11
C ILE A 377 -1.09 -26.23 -21.85
N SER A 378 -1.00 -25.15 -21.09
CA SER A 378 0.26 -24.46 -20.76
C SER A 378 1.23 -25.41 -20.07
N ASP A 379 0.86 -25.95 -18.92
CA ASP A 379 1.73 -26.73 -18.05
C ASP A 379 2.08 -28.12 -18.60
N THR A 380 1.17 -28.70 -19.38
CA THR A 380 1.39 -29.99 -20.00
C THR A 380 1.99 -29.90 -21.40
N LEU A 381 2.29 -28.70 -21.89
CA LEU A 381 2.74 -28.47 -23.27
C LEU A 381 1.86 -29.22 -24.28
N LEU A 382 0.55 -28.97 -24.23
CA LEU A 382 -0.45 -29.64 -25.03
C LEU A 382 -0.39 -31.19 -24.90
N LEU A 383 -0.26 -31.66 -23.65
CA LEU A 383 -0.14 -33.08 -23.26
C LEU A 383 1.19 -33.75 -23.65
N SER A 384 2.21 -32.98 -24.11
CA SER A 384 3.51 -33.53 -24.49
C SER A 384 4.50 -33.59 -23.31
N SER A 385 4.22 -32.88 -22.20
CA SER A 385 5.09 -32.89 -21.01
C SER A 385 5.09 -34.26 -20.33
N PRO A 386 6.25 -34.73 -19.82
CA PRO A 386 6.32 -35.92 -18.97
C PRO A 386 5.58 -35.77 -17.62
N THR A 387 5.14 -34.57 -17.27
CA THR A 387 4.27 -34.32 -16.10
C THR A 387 2.82 -34.71 -16.36
N THR A 388 2.42 -34.85 -17.62
CA THR A 388 1.05 -35.13 -18.04
C THR A 388 0.56 -36.49 -17.52
N THR A 389 -0.61 -36.49 -16.90
CA THR A 389 -1.28 -37.69 -16.42
C THR A 389 -2.53 -37.99 -17.26
N ASP A 390 -3.09 -39.20 -17.08
CA ASP A 390 -4.33 -39.56 -17.77
C ASP A 390 -5.55 -38.77 -17.23
N ILE A 391 -5.44 -38.24 -16.02
CA ILE A 391 -6.46 -37.33 -15.45
C ILE A 391 -6.44 -36.00 -16.19
N ASP A 392 -5.26 -35.45 -16.49
CA ASP A 392 -5.11 -34.21 -17.28
C ASP A 392 -5.71 -34.38 -18.68
N LYS A 393 -5.40 -35.49 -19.34
CA LYS A 393 -5.96 -35.82 -20.67
C LYS A 393 -7.48 -35.90 -20.66
N LYS A 394 -8.05 -36.52 -19.61
CA LYS A 394 -9.50 -36.62 -19.45
C LYS A 394 -10.14 -35.26 -19.18
N ALA A 395 -9.57 -34.50 -18.24
CA ALA A 395 -10.05 -33.16 -17.88
C ALA A 395 -10.02 -32.24 -19.12
N LEU A 396 -8.91 -32.19 -19.86
CA LEU A 396 -8.77 -31.37 -21.05
C LEU A 396 -9.85 -31.69 -22.11
N LYS A 397 -10.12 -32.95 -22.36
CA LYS A 397 -11.17 -33.38 -23.33
C LYS A 397 -12.57 -32.96 -22.89
N GLU A 398 -12.89 -33.05 -21.60
CA GLU A 398 -14.22 -32.66 -21.09
C GLU A 398 -14.36 -31.14 -21.10
N LEU A 399 -13.32 -30.40 -20.67
CA LEU A 399 -13.29 -28.93 -20.64
C LEU A 399 -13.37 -28.31 -22.04
N SER A 400 -12.69 -28.91 -23.03
CA SER A 400 -12.77 -28.50 -24.44
C SER A 400 -14.22 -28.56 -24.98
N LYS A 401 -14.97 -29.61 -24.62
CA LYS A 401 -16.40 -29.74 -25.01
C LYS A 401 -17.25 -28.65 -24.34
N ILE A 402 -17.03 -28.37 -23.04
CA ILE A 402 -17.75 -27.32 -22.31
C ILE A 402 -17.42 -25.93 -22.84
N ALA A 403 -16.13 -25.66 -23.09
CA ALA A 403 -15.65 -24.42 -23.66
C ALA A 403 -16.11 -24.21 -25.12
N LYS A 404 -16.47 -25.30 -25.82
CA LYS A 404 -16.81 -25.36 -27.27
C LYS A 404 -15.63 -24.83 -28.13
N VAL A 405 -14.42 -25.30 -27.82
CA VAL A 405 -13.16 -24.91 -28.46
C VAL A 405 -12.36 -26.17 -28.74
N ASP A 406 -11.81 -26.34 -29.94
CA ASP A 406 -10.83 -27.39 -30.22
C ASP A 406 -9.52 -27.04 -29.48
N TYR A 407 -9.15 -27.89 -28.52
CA TYR A 407 -8.01 -27.62 -27.65
C TYR A 407 -6.66 -27.66 -28.37
N LYS A 408 -6.57 -28.37 -29.53
CA LYS A 408 -5.33 -28.45 -30.31
C LYS A 408 -5.10 -27.17 -31.10
N GLU A 409 -6.11 -26.74 -31.87
CA GLU A 409 -6.04 -25.49 -32.63
C GLU A 409 -5.83 -24.30 -31.70
N TYR A 410 -6.63 -24.21 -30.65
CA TYR A 410 -6.53 -23.16 -29.65
C TYR A 410 -5.17 -23.15 -28.93
N GLY A 411 -4.66 -24.33 -28.53
CA GLY A 411 -3.35 -24.43 -27.86
C GLY A 411 -2.21 -23.96 -28.75
N MET A 412 -2.28 -24.21 -30.05
CA MET A 412 -1.30 -23.70 -31.01
C MET A 412 -1.36 -22.16 -31.13
N GLU A 413 -2.55 -21.57 -31.14
CA GLU A 413 -2.70 -20.10 -31.13
C GLU A 413 -2.17 -19.49 -29.82
N MET A 414 -2.48 -20.11 -28.68
CA MET A 414 -2.02 -19.70 -27.36
C MET A 414 -0.49 -19.69 -27.26
N PHE A 415 0.17 -20.78 -27.66
CA PHE A 415 1.63 -20.86 -27.69
C PHE A 415 2.26 -19.87 -28.67
N LYS A 416 1.64 -19.65 -29.83
CA LYS A 416 2.10 -18.64 -30.78
C LYS A 416 2.03 -17.23 -30.18
N ALA A 417 0.99 -16.92 -29.43
CA ALA A 417 0.88 -15.64 -28.72
C ALA A 417 1.95 -15.52 -27.60
N GLY A 418 2.15 -16.59 -26.83
CA GLY A 418 3.14 -16.65 -25.76
C GLY A 418 4.59 -16.59 -26.25
N SER A 419 4.88 -17.25 -27.37
CA SER A 419 6.24 -17.36 -27.93
C SER A 419 6.71 -16.12 -28.70
N SER A 420 5.89 -15.11 -28.83
CA SER A 420 6.29 -13.86 -29.51
C SER A 420 7.38 -13.15 -28.70
N ILE A 421 8.60 -13.16 -29.22
CA ILE A 421 9.77 -12.43 -28.67
C ILE A 421 9.87 -11.00 -29.21
N LYS A 422 8.97 -10.60 -30.10
CA LYS A 422 8.97 -9.25 -30.69
C LYS A 422 8.90 -8.17 -29.63
N GLY A 423 9.89 -7.30 -29.64
CA GLY A 423 9.97 -6.16 -28.71
C GLY A 423 10.57 -6.46 -27.35
N LYS A 424 11.03 -7.69 -27.09
CA LYS A 424 11.78 -8.06 -25.87
C LYS A 424 13.28 -7.99 -26.12
N SER A 425 14.03 -7.52 -25.13
CA SER A 425 15.49 -7.62 -25.11
C SER A 425 15.93 -9.08 -24.88
N ILE A 426 17.18 -9.39 -25.18
CA ILE A 426 17.76 -10.71 -24.92
C ILE A 426 17.68 -11.08 -23.43
N SER A 427 18.01 -10.13 -22.54
CA SER A 427 17.93 -10.31 -21.10
C SER A 427 16.49 -10.59 -20.64
N GLU A 428 15.49 -9.88 -21.17
CA GLU A 428 14.07 -10.14 -20.85
C GLU A 428 13.61 -11.54 -21.31
N ILE A 429 14.14 -12.05 -22.41
CA ILE A 429 13.82 -13.40 -22.88
C ILE A 429 14.44 -14.45 -21.96
N ILE A 430 15.72 -14.30 -21.60
CA ILE A 430 16.43 -15.21 -20.68
C ILE A 430 15.74 -15.24 -19.33
N ARG A 431 15.41 -14.06 -18.80
CA ARG A 431 14.84 -13.90 -17.46
C ARG A 431 13.32 -14.18 -17.38
N GLY A 432 12.64 -14.35 -18.50
CA GLY A 432 11.18 -14.54 -18.56
C GLY A 432 10.69 -15.75 -17.77
N ASP A 433 11.34 -16.90 -17.90
CA ASP A 433 11.16 -18.06 -17.03
C ASP A 433 12.52 -18.61 -16.60
N PHE A 434 13.12 -17.94 -15.61
CA PHE A 434 14.44 -18.20 -15.10
C PHE A 434 14.38 -18.58 -13.62
N LYS A 435 15.05 -19.68 -13.23
CA LYS A 435 15.11 -20.12 -11.83
C LYS A 435 16.56 -20.34 -11.38
N ASN A 436 16.85 -19.95 -10.15
CA ASN A 436 18.11 -20.16 -9.47
C ASN A 436 18.02 -21.41 -8.58
N PHE A 437 19.12 -22.17 -8.54
CA PHE A 437 19.28 -23.33 -7.69
C PHE A 437 20.62 -23.23 -6.97
N MET A 438 20.67 -23.67 -5.73
CA MET A 438 21.90 -23.83 -4.96
C MET A 438 22.22 -25.31 -4.81
N VAL A 439 23.42 -25.72 -5.21
CA VAL A 439 23.92 -27.09 -5.10
C VAL A 439 25.32 -26.99 -4.50
N ASP A 440 25.59 -27.54 -3.33
CA ASP A 440 26.87 -27.48 -2.61
C ASP A 440 27.53 -26.08 -2.61
N ASN A 441 26.78 -25.04 -2.26
CA ASN A 441 27.19 -23.62 -2.34
C ASN A 441 27.52 -23.10 -3.74
N GLN A 442 27.18 -23.82 -4.79
CA GLN A 442 27.34 -23.39 -6.17
C GLN A 442 26.01 -22.89 -6.72
N LYS A 443 26.00 -21.70 -7.30
CA LYS A 443 24.81 -21.08 -7.89
C LYS A 443 24.60 -21.49 -9.33
N VAL A 444 23.46 -22.12 -9.63
CA VAL A 444 23.09 -22.56 -10.99
C VAL A 444 21.84 -21.81 -11.46
N GLY A 445 21.91 -21.20 -12.63
CA GLY A 445 20.80 -20.47 -13.25
C GLY A 445 20.26 -21.20 -14.48
N ILE A 446 18.97 -21.50 -14.51
CA ILE A 446 18.32 -22.20 -15.65
C ILE A 446 17.12 -21.40 -16.14
N GLY A 447 17.28 -20.79 -17.32
CA GLY A 447 16.19 -20.20 -18.10
C GLY A 447 15.54 -21.24 -19.02
N GLN A 448 14.23 -21.10 -19.25
CA GLN A 448 13.54 -21.88 -20.28
C GLN A 448 12.59 -20.95 -21.06
N VAL A 449 12.63 -21.04 -22.37
CA VAL A 449 11.70 -20.40 -23.28
C VAL A 449 11.11 -21.45 -24.22
N SER A 450 9.78 -21.55 -24.22
CA SER A 450 9.07 -22.45 -25.13
C SER A 450 8.60 -21.67 -26.36
N THR A 451 8.89 -22.19 -27.54
CA THR A 451 8.54 -21.53 -28.81
C THR A 451 8.09 -22.52 -29.88
N MET A 452 7.29 -22.05 -30.80
CA MET A 452 6.88 -22.79 -32.00
C MET A 452 7.76 -22.48 -33.22
N SER A 453 8.55 -21.39 -33.13
CA SER A 453 9.49 -20.99 -34.15
C SER A 453 10.83 -20.68 -33.50
N THR A 454 11.73 -21.67 -33.56
CA THR A 454 13.08 -21.55 -33.01
C THR A 454 14.02 -20.72 -33.88
N ASP A 455 13.70 -20.53 -35.15
CA ASP A 455 14.60 -19.89 -36.13
C ASP A 455 14.99 -18.46 -35.72
N GLU A 456 14.05 -17.67 -35.14
CA GLU A 456 14.33 -16.31 -34.67
C GLU A 456 15.31 -16.30 -33.50
N ILE A 457 15.16 -17.24 -32.54
CA ILE A 457 16.07 -17.36 -31.40
C ILE A 457 17.43 -17.92 -31.83
N LEU A 458 17.44 -18.95 -32.66
CA LEU A 458 18.67 -19.54 -33.17
C LEU A 458 19.50 -18.56 -34.01
N SER A 459 18.84 -17.67 -34.75
CA SER A 459 19.53 -16.61 -35.52
C SER A 459 20.28 -15.62 -34.64
N LYS A 460 19.89 -15.48 -33.38
CA LYS A 460 20.49 -14.60 -32.36
C LYS A 460 21.33 -15.36 -31.32
N GLN A 461 21.69 -16.63 -31.59
CA GLN A 461 22.39 -17.49 -30.62
C GLN A 461 23.59 -16.79 -29.96
N LYS A 462 24.43 -16.09 -30.75
CA LYS A 462 25.62 -15.39 -30.23
C LYS A 462 25.26 -14.29 -29.23
N GLU A 463 24.17 -13.57 -29.48
CA GLU A 463 23.71 -12.51 -28.57
C GLU A 463 23.23 -13.09 -27.23
N PHE A 464 22.53 -14.24 -27.28
CA PHE A 464 22.10 -14.96 -26.07
C PHE A 464 23.27 -15.46 -25.25
N ILE A 465 24.30 -16.04 -25.89
CA ILE A 465 25.50 -16.55 -25.22
C ILE A 465 26.27 -15.39 -24.57
N ASN A 466 26.44 -14.27 -25.27
CA ASN A 466 27.10 -13.09 -24.69
C ASN A 466 26.38 -12.61 -23.43
N GLN A 467 25.06 -12.51 -23.47
CA GLN A 467 24.28 -12.13 -22.30
C GLN A 467 24.40 -13.13 -21.14
N LEU A 468 24.42 -14.44 -21.43
CA LEU A 468 24.66 -15.48 -20.42
C LEU A 468 26.06 -15.39 -19.80
N ASN A 469 27.10 -15.01 -20.57
CA ASN A 469 28.44 -14.77 -20.05
C ASN A 469 28.49 -13.53 -19.14
N GLU A 470 27.82 -12.43 -19.52
CA GLU A 470 27.67 -11.23 -18.69
C GLU A 470 26.95 -11.56 -17.41
N ASP A 471 25.78 -12.19 -17.48
CA ASP A 471 24.97 -12.58 -16.33
C ASP A 471 25.75 -13.52 -15.38
N ALA A 472 26.54 -14.45 -15.93
CA ALA A 472 27.36 -15.36 -15.14
C ALA A 472 28.40 -14.62 -14.29
N SER A 473 29.02 -13.59 -14.87
CA SER A 473 30.05 -12.78 -14.21
C SER A 473 29.47 -11.82 -13.18
N GLU A 474 28.35 -11.20 -13.50
CA GLU A 474 27.71 -10.17 -12.60
C GLU A 474 27.07 -10.79 -11.37
N GLU A 475 26.52 -12.00 -11.50
CA GLU A 475 25.75 -12.63 -10.42
C GLU A 475 26.41 -13.89 -9.84
N ASP A 476 27.68 -14.16 -10.13
CA ASP A 476 28.47 -15.28 -9.59
C ASP A 476 27.84 -16.67 -9.85
N TYR A 477 27.34 -16.91 -11.07
CA TYR A 477 26.86 -18.24 -11.42
C TYR A 477 28.03 -19.21 -11.72
N THR A 478 28.02 -20.37 -11.07
CA THR A 478 28.88 -21.50 -11.41
C THR A 478 28.46 -22.11 -12.75
N ALA A 479 27.16 -22.20 -13.00
CA ALA A 479 26.61 -22.63 -14.28
C ALA A 479 25.33 -21.85 -14.61
N ILE A 480 25.21 -21.40 -15.87
CA ILE A 480 24.01 -20.72 -16.34
C ILE A 480 23.68 -21.17 -17.78
N ALA A 481 22.40 -21.46 -18.02
CA ALA A 481 21.94 -21.85 -19.35
C ALA A 481 20.51 -21.36 -19.64
N LEU A 482 20.23 -21.20 -20.95
CA LEU A 482 18.90 -21.05 -21.51
C LEU A 482 18.54 -22.29 -22.34
N PHE A 483 17.44 -22.96 -21.99
CA PHE A 483 16.86 -24.02 -22.80
C PHE A 483 15.74 -23.44 -23.68
N VAL A 484 15.91 -23.56 -24.99
CA VAL A 484 14.93 -23.14 -26.00
C VAL A 484 14.14 -24.36 -26.44
N THR A 485 12.97 -24.53 -25.85
CA THR A 485 12.09 -25.68 -26.09
C THR A 485 11.31 -25.48 -27.40
N ASP A 486 11.57 -26.32 -28.39
CA ASP A 486 10.81 -26.43 -29.62
C ASP A 486 9.60 -27.35 -29.37
N ILE A 487 8.42 -26.75 -29.29
CA ILE A 487 7.20 -27.50 -29.00
C ILE A 487 6.85 -28.47 -30.14
N LEU A 488 7.17 -28.09 -31.38
CA LEU A 488 6.82 -28.91 -32.55
C LEU A 488 7.79 -30.09 -32.71
N LYS A 489 9.09 -29.89 -32.42
CA LYS A 489 10.09 -30.94 -32.48
C LYS A 489 10.17 -31.78 -31.21
N ASN A 490 9.41 -31.45 -30.19
CA ASN A 490 9.43 -32.14 -28.90
C ASN A 490 10.83 -32.26 -28.30
N GLY A 491 11.55 -31.14 -28.15
CA GLY A 491 12.91 -31.12 -27.62
C GLY A 491 13.39 -29.72 -27.32
N SER A 492 14.61 -29.58 -26.81
CA SER A 492 15.17 -28.28 -26.46
C SER A 492 16.59 -28.08 -27.02
N TYR A 493 16.85 -26.89 -27.53
CA TYR A 493 18.19 -26.39 -27.77
C TYR A 493 18.78 -25.85 -26.48
N ILE A 494 20.08 -25.97 -26.25
CA ILE A 494 20.78 -25.40 -25.09
C ILE A 494 21.71 -24.27 -25.52
N PHE A 495 21.63 -23.11 -24.84
CA PHE A 495 22.64 -22.06 -24.85
C PHE A 495 23.21 -21.93 -23.44
N PHE A 496 24.53 -21.83 -23.30
CA PHE A 496 25.18 -21.79 -21.98
C PHE A 496 26.38 -20.86 -22.00
N ASN A 497 26.88 -20.42 -20.86
CA ASN A 497 28.13 -19.67 -20.78
C ASN A 497 29.32 -20.63 -20.87
N GLU A 498 30.47 -20.16 -21.38
CA GLU A 498 31.64 -20.98 -21.66
C GLU A 498 32.10 -21.85 -20.49
N ASN A 499 32.08 -21.30 -19.26
CA ASN A 499 32.50 -22.00 -18.04
C ASN A 499 31.57 -23.14 -17.63
N SER A 500 30.35 -23.17 -18.13
CA SER A 500 29.32 -24.17 -17.78
C SER A 500 29.35 -25.40 -18.70
N LYS A 501 30.13 -25.38 -19.78
CA LYS A 501 30.15 -26.42 -20.78
C LYS A 501 30.37 -27.82 -20.20
N GLU A 502 31.37 -27.96 -19.33
CA GLU A 502 31.73 -29.25 -18.72
C GLU A 502 30.61 -29.77 -17.80
N ILE A 503 29.99 -28.87 -17.01
CA ILE A 503 28.89 -29.24 -16.12
C ILE A 503 27.70 -29.78 -16.92
N PHE A 504 27.27 -29.08 -17.96
CA PHE A 504 26.15 -29.54 -18.78
C PHE A 504 26.51 -30.78 -19.61
N ALA A 505 27.72 -30.86 -20.20
CA ALA A 505 28.17 -32.03 -20.93
C ALA A 505 28.10 -33.30 -20.08
N LYS A 506 28.64 -33.27 -18.88
CA LYS A 506 28.61 -34.39 -17.92
C LYS A 506 27.22 -34.68 -17.38
N SER A 507 26.44 -33.65 -17.02
CA SER A 507 25.07 -33.82 -16.55
C SER A 507 24.15 -34.53 -17.54
N PHE A 508 24.37 -34.33 -18.83
CA PHE A 508 23.58 -34.95 -19.89
C PHE A 508 24.27 -36.12 -20.59
N GLY A 509 25.52 -36.46 -20.23
CA GLY A 509 26.27 -37.58 -20.80
C GLY A 509 26.65 -37.37 -22.25
N ILE A 510 26.96 -36.14 -22.64
CA ILE A 510 27.37 -35.75 -24.00
C ILE A 510 28.89 -35.47 -24.02
N GLU A 511 29.68 -36.21 -24.79
CA GLU A 511 31.13 -36.03 -24.85
C GLU A 511 31.55 -34.69 -25.46
N ASN A 512 30.86 -34.26 -26.53
CA ASN A 512 31.13 -33.02 -27.25
C ASN A 512 29.88 -32.15 -27.29
N LEU A 513 29.52 -31.56 -26.17
CA LEU A 513 28.40 -30.61 -26.10
C LEU A 513 28.82 -29.29 -26.75
N GLU A 514 28.10 -28.89 -27.78
CA GLU A 514 28.25 -27.59 -28.43
C GLU A 514 27.03 -26.70 -28.15
N GLU A 515 27.24 -25.41 -28.23
CA GLU A 515 26.18 -24.43 -28.10
C GLU A 515 25.14 -24.61 -29.21
N GLY A 516 23.85 -24.58 -28.83
CA GLY A 516 22.76 -24.89 -29.77
C GLY A 516 22.56 -26.38 -30.01
N TYR A 517 23.13 -27.25 -29.17
CA TYR A 517 22.86 -28.69 -29.23
C TYR A 517 21.38 -28.95 -28.95
N PHE A 518 20.75 -29.81 -29.76
CA PHE A 518 19.34 -30.17 -29.62
C PHE A 518 19.18 -31.49 -28.88
N PHE A 519 18.47 -31.43 -27.76
CA PHE A 519 18.08 -32.59 -26.96
C PHE A 519 16.68 -33.06 -27.35
N GLU A 520 16.57 -34.17 -28.05
CA GLU A 520 15.28 -34.77 -28.36
C GLU A 520 14.57 -35.28 -27.09
N GLY A 521 13.26 -34.99 -26.95
CA GLY A 521 12.45 -35.41 -25.83
C GLY A 521 12.71 -34.63 -24.52
N LEU A 522 13.63 -33.66 -24.51
CA LEU A 522 13.94 -32.83 -23.33
C LEU A 522 13.09 -31.56 -23.35
N VAL A 523 11.99 -31.54 -22.61
CA VAL A 523 10.98 -30.45 -22.63
C VAL A 523 10.63 -29.90 -21.25
N SER A 524 11.05 -30.58 -20.17
CA SER A 524 10.68 -30.20 -18.80
C SER A 524 11.90 -29.83 -17.96
N ARG A 525 12.04 -28.54 -17.59
CA ARG A 525 13.06 -28.09 -16.65
C ARG A 525 12.96 -28.85 -15.33
N LYS A 526 11.75 -28.98 -14.77
CA LYS A 526 11.47 -29.55 -13.45
C LYS A 526 11.79 -31.04 -13.35
N LYS A 527 11.43 -31.84 -14.35
CA LYS A 527 11.56 -33.30 -14.28
C LYS A 527 12.79 -33.84 -15.03
N GLN A 528 13.29 -33.13 -16.02
CA GLN A 528 14.32 -33.68 -16.93
C GLN A 528 15.64 -32.89 -16.89
N ILE A 529 15.60 -31.54 -16.73
CA ILE A 529 16.80 -30.71 -16.80
C ILE A 529 17.44 -30.59 -15.41
N VAL A 530 16.76 -30.00 -14.47
CA VAL A 530 17.28 -29.71 -13.11
C VAL A 530 17.73 -30.97 -12.37
N PRO A 531 16.94 -32.08 -12.34
CA PRO A 531 17.40 -33.28 -11.65
C PRO A 531 18.71 -33.86 -12.18
N LYS A 532 18.96 -33.80 -13.49
CA LYS A 532 20.24 -34.29 -14.08
C LYS A 532 21.41 -33.43 -13.65
N ILE A 533 21.23 -32.11 -13.62
CA ILE A 533 22.29 -31.18 -13.21
C ILE A 533 22.59 -31.36 -11.72
N MET A 534 21.58 -31.42 -10.89
CA MET A 534 21.72 -31.63 -9.44
C MET A 534 22.43 -32.96 -9.14
N ASN A 535 21.97 -34.08 -9.75
CA ASN A 535 22.58 -35.37 -9.55
C ASN A 535 24.06 -35.42 -9.93
N TYR A 536 24.48 -34.62 -10.90
CA TYR A 536 25.90 -34.55 -11.29
C TYR A 536 26.71 -33.68 -10.31
N MET A 537 26.14 -32.56 -9.84
CA MET A 537 26.86 -31.61 -9.00
C MET A 537 26.90 -32.04 -7.51
N ASP A 538 25.97 -32.89 -7.06
CA ASP A 538 25.94 -33.48 -5.70
C ASP A 538 26.88 -34.68 -5.53
N ASN A 539 27.44 -35.25 -6.64
CA ASN A 539 28.40 -36.37 -6.65
C ASN A 539 29.82 -35.90 -6.99
#